data_e1cf1d8a7837d17ce57cf1f026b13871
#
_entry.id   e1cf1d8a7837d17ce57cf1f026b13871
#
_cell.length_a   1.000
_cell.length_b   1.000
_cell.length_c   1.000
_cell.angle_alpha   90.00
_cell.angle_beta   90.00
_cell.angle_gamma   90.00
#
_symmetry.space_group_name_H-M   'P 1'
#
loop_
_entity.id
_entity.type
_entity.pdbx_description
1 polymer ?
#
loop_
_entity_poly.entity_id
_entity_poly.type
_entity_poly.pdbx_seq_one_letter_code
_entity_poly.pdbx_strand_id
1 'polypeptide(L)'
;LSSFFTQAQQSVTFNYTGSLQTWTVPPCVYNIQVDVRGAKGGGIQATPFVGSGQGGNGARVQHPSIAVTPGQVLEIRVGGNPTGPAGGWNGGGNGHASPSNTQYESKGGGGASDIRVTPYAMTNRIVVAGGGGGRSGGSGQTNYQATGGQGGCATGQTGTGSPFTGTGGGGGTQVAG
;
A
#
# COMPACT_ATOMS: atom_id res chain seq x y z
N LEU A 1 39.70 28.54 -12.61
CA LEU A 1 39.32 27.14 -12.89
C LEU A 1 38.16 26.80 -11.98
N SER A 2 36.91 26.85 -12.49
CA SER A 2 35.72 26.39 -11.76
C SER A 2 35.67 24.84 -11.83
N SER A 3 35.87 24.19 -10.70
CA SER A 3 35.64 22.75 -10.58
C SER A 3 34.14 22.52 -10.51
N PHE A 4 33.56 21.97 -11.56
CA PHE A 4 32.19 21.44 -11.52
C PHE A 4 32.22 20.10 -10.78
N PHE A 5 31.74 20.07 -9.56
CA PHE A 5 31.47 18.81 -8.88
C PHE A 5 30.16 18.23 -9.43
N THR A 6 30.25 17.23 -10.27
CA THR A 6 29.10 16.40 -10.61
C THR A 6 28.76 15.57 -9.39
N GLN A 7 27.70 15.94 -8.67
CA GLN A 7 27.17 15.11 -7.59
C GLN A 7 26.52 13.90 -8.22
N ALA A 8 27.06 12.70 -7.96
CA ALA A 8 26.43 11.45 -8.36
C ALA A 8 25.07 11.31 -7.63
N GLN A 9 24.02 11.08 -8.38
CA GLN A 9 22.71 10.80 -7.80
C GLN A 9 22.78 9.47 -7.05
N GLN A 10 22.60 9.50 -5.73
CA GLN A 10 22.51 8.31 -4.89
C GLN A 10 21.04 7.89 -4.75
N SER A 11 20.75 6.62 -4.98
CA SER A 11 19.45 6.02 -4.78
C SER A 11 19.46 5.05 -3.60
N VAL A 12 18.46 5.14 -2.72
CA VAL A 12 18.27 4.22 -1.60
C VAL A 12 16.88 3.59 -1.75
N THR A 13 16.81 2.25 -1.62
CA THR A 13 15.56 1.51 -1.74
C THR A 13 15.20 0.87 -0.41
N PHE A 14 13.95 1.05 0.03
CA PHE A 14 13.40 0.44 1.22
C PHE A 14 12.39 -0.64 0.81
N ASN A 15 12.66 -1.87 1.22
CA ASN A 15 11.76 -3.00 1.00
C ASN A 15 10.92 -3.27 2.25
N TYR A 16 9.83 -4.01 2.08
CA TYR A 16 8.98 -4.43 3.19
C TYR A 16 9.75 -5.32 4.19
N THR A 17 9.70 -4.96 5.46
CA THR A 17 10.33 -5.68 6.58
C THR A 17 9.37 -6.06 7.69
N GLY A 18 8.09 -5.64 7.59
CA GLY A 18 7.11 -5.79 8.67
C GLY A 18 7.29 -4.81 9.83
N SER A 19 8.21 -3.87 9.72
CA SER A 19 8.51 -2.86 10.74
C SER A 19 8.84 -1.51 10.11
N LEU A 20 8.88 -0.47 10.94
CA LEU A 20 9.37 0.85 10.53
C LEU A 20 10.89 0.79 10.25
N GLN A 21 11.33 1.61 9.33
CA GLN A 21 12.73 1.83 8.99
C GLN A 21 13.04 3.32 9.12
N THR A 22 14.29 3.68 9.28
CA THR A 22 14.72 5.08 9.37
C THR A 22 15.79 5.37 8.34
N TRP A 23 15.82 6.61 7.87
CA TRP A 23 16.87 7.10 7.00
C TRP A 23 17.28 8.51 7.44
N THR A 24 18.59 8.69 7.61
CA THR A 24 19.14 10.00 7.91
C THR A 24 19.57 10.68 6.63
N VAL A 25 19.08 11.87 6.40
CA VAL A 25 19.43 12.71 5.24
C VAL A 25 20.94 12.98 5.24
N PRO A 26 21.66 12.63 4.17
CA PRO A 26 23.12 12.85 4.11
C PRO A 26 23.47 14.34 4.17
N PRO A 27 24.75 14.66 4.53
CA PRO A 27 25.26 16.02 4.43
C PRO A 27 25.09 16.60 3.02
N CYS A 28 24.78 17.89 2.92
CA CYS A 28 24.60 18.62 1.66
C CYS A 28 23.42 18.17 0.80
N VAL A 29 22.51 17.33 1.32
CA VAL A 29 21.25 16.96 0.65
C VAL A 29 20.12 17.81 1.20
N TYR A 30 19.51 18.65 0.38
CA TYR A 30 18.41 19.55 0.74
C TYR A 30 17.09 19.21 0.05
N ASN A 31 17.14 18.34 -0.95
CA ASN A 31 15.96 17.86 -1.66
C ASN A 31 16.13 16.38 -2.00
N ILE A 32 15.02 15.65 -1.93
CA ILE A 32 14.95 14.23 -2.32
C ILE A 32 13.83 14.03 -3.33
N GLN A 33 14.06 13.12 -4.28
CA GLN A 33 13.02 12.59 -5.15
C GLN A 33 12.56 11.24 -4.56
N VAL A 34 11.28 10.98 -4.60
CA VAL A 34 10.71 9.74 -4.07
C VAL A 34 9.77 9.05 -5.06
N ASP A 35 9.78 7.72 -5.03
CA ASP A 35 8.82 6.83 -5.69
C ASP A 35 8.29 5.87 -4.61
N VAL A 36 7.08 6.10 -4.13
CA VAL A 36 6.47 5.35 -3.04
C VAL A 36 5.34 4.50 -3.59
N ARG A 37 5.30 3.21 -3.19
CA ARG A 37 4.29 2.27 -3.66
C ARG A 37 3.60 1.60 -2.48
N GLY A 38 2.26 1.66 -2.46
CA GLY A 38 1.45 0.91 -1.52
C GLY A 38 1.44 -0.59 -1.86
N ALA A 39 1.11 -1.40 -0.87
CA ALA A 39 1.03 -2.85 -1.04
C ALA A 39 -0.23 -3.26 -1.82
N LYS A 40 -0.14 -4.38 -2.52
CA LYS A 40 -1.28 -5.00 -3.20
C LYS A 40 -2.21 -5.63 -2.16
N GLY A 41 -3.50 -5.58 -2.41
CA GLY A 41 -4.50 -6.33 -1.63
C GLY A 41 -4.43 -7.83 -1.88
N GLY A 42 -5.00 -8.61 -0.96
CA GLY A 42 -5.04 -10.06 -1.05
C GLY A 42 -5.95 -10.54 -2.18
N GLY A 43 -5.46 -11.50 -2.94
CA GLY A 43 -6.18 -12.21 -3.98
C GLY A 43 -6.22 -13.70 -3.71
N ILE A 44 -6.95 -14.44 -4.55
CA ILE A 44 -6.97 -15.91 -4.55
C ILE A 44 -6.74 -16.39 -5.98
N GLN A 45 -5.94 -17.43 -6.12
CA GLN A 45 -5.82 -18.14 -7.40
C GLN A 45 -7.07 -19.00 -7.65
N ALA A 46 -7.43 -19.15 -8.92
CA ALA A 46 -8.53 -20.03 -9.32
C ALA A 46 -8.25 -21.48 -8.85
N THR A 47 -9.26 -22.12 -8.29
CA THR A 47 -9.31 -23.57 -8.10
C THR A 47 -10.50 -24.11 -8.87
N PRO A 48 -10.63 -25.43 -9.07
CA PRO A 48 -11.79 -26.01 -9.75
C PRO A 48 -13.14 -25.62 -9.14
N PHE A 49 -13.15 -25.19 -7.87
CA PHE A 49 -14.36 -24.85 -7.11
C PHE A 49 -14.51 -23.36 -6.76
N VAL A 50 -13.47 -22.54 -7.01
CA VAL A 50 -13.47 -21.11 -6.66
C VAL A 50 -12.85 -20.32 -7.82
N GLY A 51 -13.60 -19.35 -8.33
CA GLY A 51 -13.10 -18.43 -9.35
C GLY A 51 -11.90 -17.61 -8.84
N SER A 52 -10.98 -17.25 -9.74
CA SER A 52 -9.88 -16.33 -9.40
C SER A 52 -10.42 -14.94 -9.08
N GLY A 53 -9.89 -14.31 -8.05
CA GLY A 53 -10.15 -12.90 -7.75
C GLY A 53 -8.84 -12.23 -7.36
N GLN A 54 -8.57 -11.10 -7.96
CA GLN A 54 -7.35 -10.34 -7.69
C GLN A 54 -7.62 -9.28 -6.62
N GLY A 55 -6.68 -9.12 -5.71
CA GLY A 55 -6.62 -7.90 -4.90
C GLY A 55 -6.25 -6.70 -5.77
N GLY A 56 -6.71 -5.52 -5.39
CA GLY A 56 -6.34 -4.27 -6.05
C GLY A 56 -4.85 -3.98 -5.91
N ASN A 57 -4.25 -3.33 -6.87
CA ASN A 57 -2.88 -2.83 -6.74
C ASN A 57 -2.84 -1.64 -5.76
N GLY A 58 -1.74 -1.50 -5.05
CA GLY A 58 -1.47 -0.28 -4.29
C GLY A 58 -1.21 0.92 -5.21
N ALA A 59 -1.38 2.11 -4.66
CA ALA A 59 -1.03 3.35 -5.33
C ALA A 59 0.47 3.44 -5.59
N ARG A 60 0.84 4.23 -6.59
CA ARG A 60 2.20 4.72 -6.79
C ARG A 60 2.21 6.23 -6.73
N VAL A 61 3.02 6.80 -5.86
CA VAL A 61 3.19 8.24 -5.70
C VAL A 61 4.63 8.59 -6.01
N GLN A 62 4.83 9.48 -6.98
CA GLN A 62 6.13 10.03 -7.34
C GLN A 62 6.13 11.52 -7.03
N HIS A 63 7.14 11.97 -6.30
CA HIS A 63 7.34 13.40 -6.05
C HIS A 63 8.77 13.78 -6.47
N PRO A 64 8.92 14.75 -7.39
CA PRO A 64 10.22 15.05 -7.98
C PRO A 64 11.17 15.80 -7.02
N SER A 65 10.65 16.48 -6.01
CA SER A 65 11.47 17.27 -5.10
C SER A 65 10.74 17.54 -3.79
N ILE A 66 11.19 16.91 -2.71
CA ILE A 66 10.74 17.16 -1.34
C ILE A 66 11.89 17.83 -0.61
N ALA A 67 11.63 19.00 -0.02
CA ALA A 67 12.62 19.70 0.78
C ALA A 67 12.93 18.92 2.07
N VAL A 68 14.22 18.76 2.37
CA VAL A 68 14.72 18.09 3.57
C VAL A 68 15.91 18.86 4.13
N THR A 69 16.29 18.55 5.37
CA THR A 69 17.46 19.16 6.02
C THR A 69 18.53 18.10 6.23
N PRO A 70 19.83 18.38 5.92
CA PRO A 70 20.92 17.47 6.26
C PRO A 70 20.89 17.05 7.74
N GLY A 71 21.04 15.75 8.01
CA GLY A 71 20.92 15.18 9.34
C GLY A 71 19.49 14.92 9.83
N GLN A 72 18.46 15.37 9.09
CA GLN A 72 17.07 15.05 9.41
C GLN A 72 16.83 13.55 9.33
N VAL A 73 16.15 12.98 10.33
CA VAL A 73 15.73 11.57 10.30
C VAL A 73 14.32 11.48 9.74
N LEU A 74 14.16 10.68 8.71
CA LEU A 74 12.87 10.30 8.13
C LEU A 74 12.50 8.88 8.60
N GLU A 75 11.25 8.69 9.01
CA GLU A 75 10.70 7.36 9.24
C GLU A 75 10.03 6.86 7.96
N ILE A 76 10.39 5.65 7.55
CA ILE A 76 9.92 5.00 6.33
C ILE A 76 9.08 3.79 6.73
N ARG A 77 7.84 3.73 6.28
CA ARG A 77 6.96 2.59 6.45
C ARG A 77 6.58 2.02 5.10
N VAL A 78 7.00 0.79 4.82
CA VAL A 78 6.66 0.09 3.58
C VAL A 78 5.49 -0.84 3.84
N GLY A 79 4.38 -0.65 3.14
CA GLY A 79 3.17 -1.43 3.31
C GLY A 79 3.37 -2.92 3.07
N GLY A 80 2.71 -3.75 3.86
CA GLY A 80 2.74 -5.20 3.72
C GLY A 80 1.57 -5.72 2.90
N ASN A 81 1.78 -6.79 2.13
CA ASN A 81 0.70 -7.56 1.53
C ASN A 81 0.00 -8.41 2.59
N PRO A 82 -1.33 -8.54 2.54
CA PRO A 82 -2.04 -9.43 3.44
C PRO A 82 -1.77 -10.89 3.09
N THR A 83 -1.71 -11.75 4.09
CA THR A 83 -1.52 -13.20 3.93
C THR A 83 -2.81 -14.01 4.05
N GLY A 84 -3.91 -13.37 4.42
CA GLY A 84 -5.21 -14.00 4.64
C GLY A 84 -6.32 -12.96 4.74
N PRO A 85 -7.29 -13.16 5.63
CA PRO A 85 -8.29 -12.14 5.93
C PRO A 85 -7.70 -10.96 6.71
N ALA A 86 -6.59 -11.12 7.43
CA ALA A 86 -5.92 -10.02 8.11
C ALA A 86 -5.35 -9.02 7.11
N GLY A 87 -5.52 -7.74 7.38
CA GLY A 87 -4.96 -6.66 6.58
C GLY A 87 -3.43 -6.60 6.61
N GLY A 88 -2.85 -6.09 5.54
CA GLY A 88 -1.41 -5.89 5.45
C GLY A 88 -0.89 -4.84 6.44
N TRP A 89 0.36 -4.99 6.85
CA TRP A 89 1.02 -4.08 7.78
C TRP A 89 0.97 -2.62 7.28
N ASN A 90 0.84 -1.69 8.20
CA ASN A 90 0.65 -0.25 8.01
C ASN A 90 -0.72 0.10 7.40
N GLY A 91 -1.79 -0.41 8.05
CA GLY A 91 -3.16 0.09 7.86
C GLY A 91 -3.97 -0.62 6.78
N GLY A 92 -3.60 -1.82 6.35
CA GLY A 92 -4.47 -2.65 5.52
C GLY A 92 -5.74 -3.06 6.28
N GLY A 93 -6.91 -2.90 5.67
CA GLY A 93 -8.18 -3.31 6.25
C GLY A 93 -8.32 -4.84 6.31
N ASN A 94 -8.97 -5.35 7.36
CA ASN A 94 -9.26 -6.78 7.47
C ASN A 94 -10.40 -7.18 6.52
N GLY A 95 -10.27 -8.34 5.91
CA GLY A 95 -11.35 -9.05 5.25
C GLY A 95 -12.17 -9.86 6.27
N HIS A 96 -13.19 -10.54 5.79
CA HIS A 96 -14.02 -11.45 6.60
C HIS A 96 -13.35 -12.83 6.70
N ALA A 97 -13.12 -13.29 7.92
CA ALA A 97 -12.67 -14.66 8.18
C ALA A 97 -13.88 -15.60 8.23
N SER A 98 -13.80 -16.74 7.55
CA SER A 98 -14.82 -17.79 7.60
C SER A 98 -14.28 -19.01 8.37
N PRO A 99 -14.75 -19.26 9.60
CA PRO A 99 -14.24 -20.37 10.42
C PRO A 99 -14.54 -21.76 9.84
N SER A 100 -15.59 -21.89 9.05
CA SER A 100 -16.06 -23.15 8.52
C SER A 100 -15.60 -23.46 7.10
N ASN A 101 -15.23 -22.45 6.32
CA ASN A 101 -14.80 -22.65 4.94
C ASN A 101 -13.95 -21.49 4.43
N THR A 102 -12.67 -21.72 4.21
CA THR A 102 -11.71 -20.74 3.70
C THR A 102 -12.03 -20.24 2.28
N GLN A 103 -12.90 -20.92 1.55
CA GLN A 103 -13.36 -20.47 0.21
C GLN A 103 -14.25 -19.24 0.29
N TYR A 104 -14.92 -19.01 1.42
CA TYR A 104 -15.79 -17.85 1.66
C TYR A 104 -15.06 -16.69 2.32
N GLU A 105 -13.77 -16.83 2.61
CA GLU A 105 -13.00 -15.75 3.18
C GLU A 105 -12.80 -14.59 2.20
N SER A 106 -13.05 -13.38 2.68
CA SER A 106 -12.52 -12.19 2.02
C SER A 106 -11.06 -12.01 2.39
N LYS A 107 -10.27 -11.52 1.48
CA LYS A 107 -8.85 -11.21 1.74
C LYS A 107 -8.69 -9.78 2.25
N GLY A 108 -7.69 -9.58 3.08
CA GLY A 108 -7.35 -8.26 3.60
C GLY A 108 -6.86 -7.29 2.52
N GLY A 109 -6.97 -6.02 2.79
CA GLY A 109 -6.35 -4.97 1.99
C GLY A 109 -4.84 -4.89 2.21
N GLY A 110 -4.11 -4.40 1.23
CA GLY A 110 -2.69 -4.07 1.36
C GLY A 110 -2.46 -2.87 2.27
N GLY A 111 -1.32 -2.81 2.94
CA GLY A 111 -0.91 -1.67 3.74
C GLY A 111 -0.44 -0.49 2.89
N ALA A 112 -0.54 0.72 3.43
CA ALA A 112 0.02 1.91 2.83
C ALA A 112 1.54 1.96 2.99
N SER A 113 2.24 2.63 2.09
CA SER A 113 3.64 3.05 2.31
C SER A 113 3.68 4.55 2.53
N ASP A 114 4.40 4.99 3.55
CA ASP A 114 4.51 6.40 3.87
C ASP A 114 5.89 6.81 4.38
N ILE A 115 6.17 8.12 4.26
CA ILE A 115 7.35 8.79 4.78
C ILE A 115 6.88 9.82 5.81
N ARG A 116 7.50 9.81 7.00
CA ARG A 116 7.15 10.71 8.09
C ARG A 116 8.33 11.51 8.59
N VAL A 117 8.01 12.72 9.05
CA VAL A 117 8.93 13.59 9.78
C VAL A 117 8.59 13.59 11.27
N THR A 118 9.54 13.99 12.12
CA THR A 118 9.33 14.12 13.58
C THR A 118 8.07 14.96 13.88
N PRO A 119 7.22 14.54 14.83
CA PRO A 119 7.30 13.42 15.77
C PRO A 119 6.75 12.07 15.26
N TYR A 120 6.67 11.84 13.98
CA TYR A 120 6.30 10.59 13.27
C TYR A 120 4.85 10.13 13.46
N ALA A 121 3.97 11.00 13.94
CA ALA A 121 2.53 10.71 14.00
C ALA A 121 1.92 10.56 12.59
N MET A 122 0.69 10.07 12.51
CA MET A 122 -0.02 9.95 11.23
C MET A 122 -0.20 11.29 10.51
N THR A 123 -0.32 12.38 11.26
CA THR A 123 -0.41 13.75 10.75
C THR A 123 0.92 14.31 10.24
N ASN A 124 2.03 13.64 10.54
CA ASN A 124 3.37 14.04 10.07
C ASN A 124 3.85 13.30 8.82
N ARG A 125 2.92 12.65 8.12
CA ARG A 125 3.22 12.02 6.83
C ARG A 125 3.39 13.08 5.76
N ILE A 126 4.52 13.04 5.07
CA ILE A 126 4.83 13.96 3.96
C ILE A 126 4.55 13.33 2.59
N VAL A 127 4.52 12.00 2.52
CA VAL A 127 4.12 11.24 1.32
C VAL A 127 3.39 9.98 1.77
N VAL A 128 2.31 9.63 1.07
CA VAL A 128 1.55 8.40 1.31
C VAL A 128 1.14 7.77 -0.01
N ALA A 129 1.41 6.47 -0.17
CA ALA A 129 0.86 5.65 -1.23
C ALA A 129 -0.09 4.62 -0.60
N GLY A 130 -1.39 4.73 -0.88
CA GLY A 130 -2.41 3.86 -0.32
C GLY A 130 -2.28 2.41 -0.78
N GLY A 131 -2.61 1.45 0.08
CA GLY A 131 -2.71 0.04 -0.29
C GLY A 131 -3.93 -0.26 -1.16
N GLY A 132 -3.90 -1.36 -1.89
CA GLY A 132 -5.04 -1.86 -2.67
C GLY A 132 -6.04 -2.63 -1.80
N GLY A 133 -7.30 -2.64 -2.17
CA GLY A 133 -8.35 -3.41 -1.49
C GLY A 133 -8.17 -4.92 -1.66
N GLY A 134 -8.56 -5.68 -0.66
CA GLY A 134 -8.64 -7.14 -0.75
C GLY A 134 -9.83 -7.59 -1.60
N ARG A 135 -9.74 -8.81 -2.11
CA ARG A 135 -10.85 -9.47 -2.80
C ARG A 135 -11.96 -9.83 -1.80
N SER A 136 -13.24 -9.73 -2.21
CA SER A 136 -14.34 -10.30 -1.43
C SER A 136 -14.38 -11.84 -1.50
N GLY A 137 -14.96 -12.49 -0.49
CA GLY A 137 -15.18 -13.93 -0.46
C GLY A 137 -16.16 -14.39 -1.53
N GLY A 138 -16.03 -15.62 -2.00
CA GLY A 138 -16.94 -16.22 -2.98
C GLY A 138 -18.14 -16.90 -2.29
N SER A 139 -19.27 -17.02 -2.99
CA SER A 139 -20.47 -17.73 -2.52
C SER A 139 -20.60 -19.16 -3.07
N GLY A 140 -19.50 -19.88 -3.21
CA GLY A 140 -19.54 -21.28 -3.69
C GLY A 140 -19.87 -21.48 -5.17
N GLN A 141 -20.03 -20.43 -5.93
CA GLN A 141 -20.28 -20.48 -7.37
C GLN A 141 -18.98 -20.17 -8.14
N THR A 142 -18.62 -21.01 -9.08
CA THR A 142 -17.32 -21.01 -9.78
C THR A 142 -17.04 -19.82 -10.67
N ASN A 143 -17.98 -18.90 -10.90
CA ASN A 143 -17.87 -17.86 -11.92
C ASN A 143 -17.85 -16.42 -11.40
N TYR A 144 -17.72 -16.17 -10.09
CA TYR A 144 -17.72 -14.82 -9.56
C TYR A 144 -16.33 -14.31 -9.26
N GLN A 145 -15.89 -13.38 -10.09
CA GLN A 145 -14.63 -12.65 -9.93
C GLN A 145 -14.92 -11.30 -9.28
N ALA A 146 -14.82 -11.22 -7.96
CA ALA A 146 -14.79 -9.94 -7.28
C ALA A 146 -13.33 -9.47 -7.19
N THR A 147 -13.06 -8.26 -7.64
CA THR A 147 -11.71 -7.66 -7.56
C THR A 147 -11.67 -6.59 -6.47
N GLY A 148 -10.54 -6.51 -5.77
CA GLY A 148 -10.29 -5.44 -4.82
C GLY A 148 -10.13 -4.09 -5.53
N GLY A 149 -10.54 -3.01 -4.87
CA GLY A 149 -10.34 -1.65 -5.38
C GLY A 149 -8.87 -1.27 -5.46
N GLN A 150 -8.51 -0.47 -6.44
CA GLN A 150 -7.14 0.04 -6.59
C GLN A 150 -6.86 1.11 -5.53
N GLY A 151 -5.66 1.14 -4.99
CA GLY A 151 -5.18 2.26 -4.20
C GLY A 151 -5.06 3.53 -5.05
N GLY A 152 -5.44 4.68 -4.51
CA GLY A 152 -5.36 5.97 -5.20
C GLY A 152 -4.46 6.97 -4.49
N CYS A 153 -4.07 8.04 -5.19
CA CYS A 153 -3.29 9.13 -4.59
C CYS A 153 -4.14 10.01 -3.66
N ALA A 154 -5.38 10.29 -4.01
CA ALA A 154 -6.34 11.02 -3.17
C ALA A 154 -7.52 10.13 -2.78
N THR A 155 -8.04 9.35 -3.72
CA THR A 155 -9.14 8.42 -3.52
C THR A 155 -8.85 7.15 -4.31
N GLY A 156 -8.91 6.01 -3.65
CA GLY A 156 -8.80 4.70 -4.30
C GLY A 156 -10.07 4.34 -5.06
N GLN A 157 -9.97 3.42 -5.99
CA GLN A 157 -11.12 2.90 -6.72
C GLN A 157 -11.86 1.85 -5.88
N THR A 158 -13.18 1.83 -5.99
CA THR A 158 -14.00 0.76 -5.43
C THR A 158 -13.79 -0.53 -6.22
N GLY A 159 -13.68 -1.66 -5.54
CA GLY A 159 -13.61 -2.97 -6.17
C GLY A 159 -14.93 -3.36 -6.80
N THR A 160 -14.89 -4.32 -7.73
CA THR A 160 -16.11 -4.91 -8.30
C THR A 160 -16.71 -5.90 -7.31
N GLY A 161 -18.00 -5.76 -7.02
CA GLY A 161 -18.76 -6.70 -6.21
C GLY A 161 -19.25 -7.90 -7.02
N SER A 162 -19.67 -8.95 -6.30
CA SER A 162 -20.45 -10.04 -6.87
C SER A 162 -21.93 -9.64 -6.90
N PRO A 163 -22.69 -9.95 -7.96
CA PRO A 163 -24.12 -9.63 -8.02
C PRO A 163 -24.97 -10.27 -6.91
N PHE A 164 -24.40 -11.23 -6.17
CA PHE A 164 -25.12 -11.96 -5.10
C PHE A 164 -24.61 -11.69 -3.67
N THR A 165 -23.45 -11.04 -3.49
CA THR A 165 -22.81 -10.96 -2.15
C THR A 165 -22.42 -9.55 -1.70
N GLY A 166 -22.82 -8.51 -2.42
CA GLY A 166 -22.55 -7.14 -2.01
C GLY A 166 -21.49 -6.39 -2.82
N THR A 167 -21.29 -5.15 -2.45
CA THR A 167 -20.34 -4.24 -3.07
C THR A 167 -18.89 -4.65 -2.79
N GLY A 168 -18.02 -4.49 -3.78
CA GLY A 168 -16.56 -4.66 -3.57
C GLY A 168 -16.04 -3.70 -2.51
N GLY A 169 -14.94 -4.08 -1.87
CA GLY A 169 -14.28 -3.23 -0.88
C GLY A 169 -13.96 -1.84 -1.43
N GLY A 170 -14.23 -0.81 -0.65
CA GLY A 170 -13.89 0.57 -1.00
C GLY A 170 -12.38 0.74 -1.17
N GLY A 171 -11.98 1.60 -2.10
CA GLY A 171 -10.59 2.04 -2.19
C GLY A 171 -10.20 2.88 -0.97
N GLY A 172 -8.96 2.76 -0.54
CA GLY A 172 -8.43 3.61 0.54
C GLY A 172 -8.52 5.09 0.16
N THR A 173 -8.94 5.92 1.10
CA THR A 173 -8.87 7.38 0.99
C THR A 173 -7.62 7.88 1.70
N GLN A 174 -6.89 8.80 1.08
CA GLN A 174 -5.90 9.58 1.82
C GLN A 174 -6.65 10.68 2.55
N VAL A 175 -6.73 10.56 3.86
CA VAL A 175 -7.09 11.71 4.68
C VAL A 175 -5.84 12.59 4.69
N ALA A 176 -5.95 13.80 4.15
CA ALA A 176 -4.90 14.79 4.29
C ALA A 176 -4.58 14.94 5.78
N GLY A 177 -3.29 14.81 6.10
CA GLY A 177 -2.79 15.12 7.44
C GLY A 177 -2.83 16.62 7.66
#